data_a698f517273cc32f87ad66c00349801a
#
_entry.id   a698f517273cc32f87ad66c00349801a
#
_cell.length_a   1.000
_cell.length_b   1.000
_cell.length_c   1.000
_cell.angle_alpha   90.00
_cell.angle_beta   90.00
_cell.angle_gamma   90.00
#
_symmetry.space_group_name_H-M   'P 1'
#
loop_
_entity.id
_entity.type
_entity.pdbx_description
1 polymer ?
#
loop_
_entity_poly.entity_id
_entity_poly.type
_entity_poly.pdbx_seq_one_letter_code
_entity_poly.pdbx_strand_id
1 'polypeptide(L)'
;MEDKKIRVAITHGDTNGIGYEVILKAFDDPTMLELCTPIIYGSPKVAAYHRKALSMETQFSIIDKAEDARDGRLNLLTTFDEEVKVEFGVPSEESDAAARKAVARAKEDLQKGLYDVLVQAPMRSGANPAKEDKSLTMMVCDHVRVGLVTTHLPIKDVPQAVTVEKIVDKGRIFQASLKRDFRISNPRLAVLALNPQLGTEEEKVIAPAIEELEKQGVQAFGPYIADDFFGQQMYYNFDGVMAMFDDQGIVPFKTLANEYGVKLKAGISAICTTPDHGPAFDIAGKGVADEQSLRHAIYMAIDMLRHRMDYDAPLVNPLPKLYHEKREDGEKARFAVRPIQKKSTPEEGGEMEEA
;
A
#
# COMPACT_ATOMS: atom_id res chain seq x y z
N MET A 1 2.80 -28.60 -6.86
CA MET A 1 3.27 -27.46 -7.66
C MET A 1 4.49 -26.95 -6.93
N GLU A 2 5.67 -26.94 -7.53
CA GLU A 2 6.81 -26.24 -6.95
C GLU A 2 6.38 -24.79 -6.73
N ASP A 3 6.53 -24.31 -5.49
CA ASP A 3 6.22 -22.93 -5.13
C ASP A 3 7.22 -22.03 -5.86
N LYS A 4 6.82 -21.54 -7.04
CA LYS A 4 7.62 -20.59 -7.81
C LYS A 4 7.90 -19.38 -6.91
N LYS A 5 9.17 -19.09 -6.63
CA LYS A 5 9.56 -17.92 -5.85
C LYS A 5 9.03 -16.64 -6.49
N ILE A 6 8.57 -15.72 -5.64
CA ILE A 6 8.10 -14.42 -6.08
C ILE A 6 9.27 -13.63 -6.69
N ARG A 7 9.09 -13.15 -7.90
CA ARG A 7 10.09 -12.31 -8.59
C ARG A 7 9.87 -10.85 -8.23
N VAL A 8 10.87 -10.24 -7.64
CA VAL A 8 10.85 -8.83 -7.20
C VAL A 8 11.76 -8.01 -8.11
N ALA A 9 11.18 -7.18 -8.95
CA ALA A 9 11.92 -6.18 -9.71
C ALA A 9 12.32 -5.01 -8.79
N ILE A 10 13.57 -4.57 -8.87
CA ILE A 10 14.09 -3.46 -8.05
C ILE A 10 14.80 -2.48 -8.99
N THR A 11 14.30 -1.25 -9.10
CA THR A 11 15.02 -0.19 -9.85
C THR A 11 16.08 0.46 -8.96
N HIS A 12 17.23 0.78 -9.52
CA HIS A 12 18.38 1.25 -8.75
C HIS A 12 18.24 2.66 -8.15
N GLY A 13 17.24 3.45 -8.57
CA GLY A 13 17.08 4.83 -8.11
C GLY A 13 18.06 5.80 -8.76
N ASP A 14 18.49 6.82 -8.01
CA ASP A 14 19.53 7.76 -8.47
C ASP A 14 20.93 7.14 -8.34
N THR A 15 21.71 7.13 -9.41
CA THR A 15 23.06 6.52 -9.43
C THR A 15 24.06 7.27 -8.54
N ASN A 16 23.81 8.54 -8.22
CA ASN A 16 24.66 9.37 -7.37
C ASN A 16 24.18 9.42 -5.91
N GLY A 17 23.02 8.78 -5.62
CA GLY A 17 22.44 8.65 -4.29
C GLY A 17 22.76 7.30 -3.63
N ILE A 18 21.97 6.97 -2.62
CA ILE A 18 22.15 5.75 -1.81
C ILE A 18 21.50 4.50 -2.40
N GLY A 19 20.83 4.59 -3.57
CA GLY A 19 20.01 3.49 -4.10
C GLY A 19 20.73 2.15 -4.20
N TYR A 20 21.88 2.11 -4.86
CA TYR A 20 22.70 0.88 -4.93
C TYR A 20 23.25 0.44 -3.57
N GLU A 21 23.59 1.39 -2.67
CA GLU A 21 24.10 1.07 -1.34
C GLU A 21 23.06 0.28 -0.55
N VAL A 22 21.83 0.78 -0.46
CA VAL A 22 20.76 0.12 0.30
C VAL A 22 20.32 -1.20 -0.34
N ILE A 23 20.38 -1.31 -1.68
CA ILE A 23 20.09 -2.59 -2.37
C ILE A 23 21.17 -3.63 -2.04
N LEU A 24 22.43 -3.29 -2.17
CA LEU A 24 23.53 -4.22 -1.90
C LEU A 24 23.53 -4.66 -0.43
N LYS A 25 23.33 -3.74 0.51
CA LYS A 25 23.20 -4.05 1.94
C LYS A 25 21.99 -4.94 2.25
N ALA A 26 20.84 -4.68 1.63
CA ALA A 26 19.64 -5.48 1.87
C ALA A 26 19.86 -6.96 1.49
N PHE A 27 20.59 -7.22 0.41
CA PHE A 27 20.87 -8.56 -0.10
C PHE A 27 22.23 -9.12 0.30
N ASP A 28 22.96 -8.46 1.18
CA ASP A 28 24.11 -9.03 1.88
C ASP A 28 23.68 -10.13 2.86
N ASP A 29 22.45 -10.06 3.35
CA ASP A 29 21.79 -11.12 4.09
C ASP A 29 21.24 -12.20 3.14
N PRO A 30 21.76 -13.44 3.17
CA PRO A 30 21.32 -14.53 2.30
C PRO A 30 19.84 -14.90 2.47
N THR A 31 19.23 -14.63 3.62
CA THR A 31 17.81 -14.94 3.89
C THR A 31 16.87 -14.16 2.95
N MET A 32 17.28 -13.00 2.48
CA MET A 32 16.54 -12.24 1.48
C MET A 32 16.43 -12.98 0.13
N LEU A 33 17.43 -13.79 -0.23
CA LEU A 33 17.42 -14.62 -1.43
C LEU A 33 16.58 -15.90 -1.27
N GLU A 34 16.27 -16.30 -0.03
CA GLU A 34 15.30 -17.36 0.24
C GLU A 34 13.87 -16.87 0.09
N LEU A 35 13.61 -15.61 0.45
CA LEU A 35 12.30 -14.99 0.43
C LEU A 35 11.79 -14.74 -1.00
N CYS A 36 12.66 -14.29 -1.90
CA CYS A 36 12.27 -13.91 -3.26
C CYS A 36 13.42 -14.10 -4.26
N THR A 37 13.09 -13.93 -5.55
CA THR A 37 14.07 -13.82 -6.64
C THR A 37 14.19 -12.35 -7.05
N PRO A 38 15.22 -11.62 -6.55
CA PRO A 38 15.40 -10.22 -6.87
C PRO A 38 15.99 -10.04 -8.28
N ILE A 39 15.49 -9.01 -8.99
CA ILE A 39 15.99 -8.59 -10.31
C ILE A 39 16.23 -7.07 -10.23
N ILE A 40 17.50 -6.69 -10.11
CA ILE A 40 17.90 -5.27 -10.11
C ILE A 40 17.89 -4.77 -11.56
N TYR A 41 17.13 -3.75 -11.83
CA TYR A 41 17.12 -3.03 -13.11
C TYR A 41 18.15 -1.91 -13.05
N GLY A 42 19.30 -2.08 -13.68
CA GLY A 42 20.39 -1.12 -13.55
C GLY A 42 21.55 -1.35 -14.51
N SER A 43 22.74 -0.89 -14.10
CA SER A 43 23.98 -1.05 -14.85
C SER A 43 25.00 -1.85 -14.04
N PRO A 44 25.57 -2.94 -14.60
CA PRO A 44 26.61 -3.71 -13.94
C PRO A 44 27.86 -2.89 -13.61
N LYS A 45 28.22 -1.93 -14.47
CA LYS A 45 29.39 -1.03 -14.26
C LYS A 45 29.15 -0.14 -13.04
N VAL A 46 27.96 0.49 -12.96
CA VAL A 46 27.60 1.38 -11.85
C VAL A 46 27.48 0.58 -10.53
N ALA A 47 26.83 -0.58 -10.56
CA ALA A 47 26.74 -1.46 -9.38
C ALA A 47 28.11 -1.90 -8.87
N ALA A 48 29.02 -2.30 -9.78
CA ALA A 48 30.40 -2.66 -9.43
C ALA A 48 31.19 -1.49 -8.86
N TYR A 49 30.97 -0.27 -9.38
CA TYR A 49 31.57 0.94 -8.83
C TYR A 49 31.14 1.19 -7.39
N HIS A 50 29.80 1.18 -7.12
CA HIS A 50 29.26 1.34 -5.76
C HIS A 50 29.80 0.26 -4.82
N ARG A 51 29.76 -1.01 -5.24
CA ARG A 51 30.26 -2.13 -4.45
C ARG A 51 31.73 -1.93 -4.04
N LYS A 52 32.59 -1.52 -5.00
CA LYS A 52 34.00 -1.28 -4.75
C LYS A 52 34.21 -0.06 -3.84
N ALA A 53 33.50 1.04 -4.10
CA ALA A 53 33.66 2.28 -3.33
C ALA A 53 33.22 2.08 -1.86
N LEU A 54 32.25 1.23 -1.63
CA LEU A 54 31.71 0.91 -0.29
C LEU A 54 32.39 -0.30 0.36
N SER A 55 33.38 -0.90 -0.29
CA SER A 55 34.10 -2.11 0.18
C SER A 55 33.15 -3.27 0.54
N MET A 56 32.09 -3.48 -0.27
CA MET A 56 31.10 -4.54 -0.08
C MET A 56 31.48 -5.79 -0.85
N GLU A 57 31.13 -6.97 -0.30
CA GLU A 57 31.40 -8.28 -0.91
C GLU A 57 30.20 -8.89 -1.64
N THR A 58 29.02 -8.26 -1.53
CA THR A 58 27.77 -8.71 -2.15
C THR A 58 27.94 -9.02 -3.64
N GLN A 59 27.62 -10.24 -4.05
CA GLN A 59 27.77 -10.71 -5.42
C GLN A 59 26.45 -10.64 -6.17
N PHE A 60 26.52 -10.28 -7.46
CA PHE A 60 25.38 -10.28 -8.35
C PHE A 60 25.66 -11.03 -9.65
N SER A 61 24.64 -11.62 -10.23
CA SER A 61 24.67 -12.31 -11.53
C SER A 61 24.14 -11.38 -12.61
N ILE A 62 24.96 -11.07 -13.61
CA ILE A 62 24.55 -10.23 -14.72
C ILE A 62 23.65 -11.04 -15.65
N ILE A 63 22.51 -10.47 -16.04
CA ILE A 63 21.56 -11.04 -16.99
C ILE A 63 21.14 -9.98 -18.02
N ASP A 64 20.76 -10.41 -19.22
CA ASP A 64 20.31 -9.53 -20.31
C ASP A 64 18.78 -9.48 -20.41
N LYS A 65 18.08 -10.50 -19.89
CA LYS A 65 16.63 -10.60 -19.90
C LYS A 65 16.11 -11.01 -18.53
N ALA A 66 14.94 -10.51 -18.14
CA ALA A 66 14.31 -10.83 -16.86
C ALA A 66 13.95 -12.31 -16.73
N GLU A 67 13.71 -13.01 -17.86
CA GLU A 67 13.44 -14.45 -17.91
C GLU A 67 14.62 -15.29 -17.41
N ASP A 68 15.85 -14.80 -17.60
CA ASP A 68 17.10 -15.48 -17.21
C ASP A 68 17.41 -15.39 -15.72
N ALA A 69 16.55 -14.71 -14.95
CA ALA A 69 16.73 -14.56 -13.51
C ALA A 69 16.69 -15.93 -12.80
N ARG A 70 17.69 -16.15 -11.94
CA ARG A 70 17.88 -17.40 -11.20
C ARG A 70 17.55 -17.22 -9.73
N ASP A 71 16.86 -18.19 -9.17
CA ASP A 71 16.57 -18.26 -7.74
C ASP A 71 17.85 -18.40 -6.91
N GLY A 72 17.83 -17.84 -5.71
CA GLY A 72 19.00 -17.85 -4.82
C GLY A 72 20.16 -16.98 -5.30
N ARG A 73 19.94 -16.10 -6.26
CA ARG A 73 20.92 -15.15 -6.79
C ARG A 73 20.36 -13.74 -6.80
N LEU A 74 21.21 -12.77 -6.52
CA LEU A 74 20.94 -11.37 -6.79
C LEU A 74 21.17 -11.13 -8.28
N ASN A 75 20.10 -11.04 -9.07
CA ASN A 75 20.19 -10.87 -10.51
C ASN A 75 20.27 -9.37 -10.84
N LEU A 76 21.16 -8.99 -11.75
CA LEU A 76 21.31 -7.62 -12.21
C LEU A 76 21.09 -7.57 -13.73
N LEU A 77 19.96 -6.98 -14.11
CA LEU A 77 19.54 -6.79 -15.50
C LEU A 77 20.15 -5.51 -16.07
N THR A 78 20.89 -5.61 -17.16
CA THR A 78 21.41 -4.46 -17.88
C THR A 78 20.29 -3.66 -18.53
N THR A 79 20.08 -2.42 -18.10
CA THR A 79 19.01 -1.53 -18.61
C THR A 79 19.52 -0.44 -19.53
N PHE A 80 20.83 -0.18 -19.52
CA PHE A 80 21.50 0.78 -20.40
C PHE A 80 23.00 0.44 -20.49
N ASP A 81 23.58 0.66 -21.67
CA ASP A 81 24.99 0.37 -21.97
C ASP A 81 25.89 1.60 -21.89
N GLU A 82 25.28 2.80 -21.85
CA GLU A 82 26.04 4.05 -21.82
C GLU A 82 26.83 4.15 -20.50
N GLU A 83 27.99 4.78 -20.58
CA GLU A 83 28.76 5.10 -19.39
C GLU A 83 28.09 6.23 -18.63
N VAL A 84 27.69 5.95 -17.40
CA VAL A 84 27.14 6.93 -16.47
C VAL A 84 28.22 7.27 -15.47
N LYS A 85 28.62 8.54 -15.42
CA LYS A 85 29.57 9.03 -14.43
C LYS A 85 28.90 9.06 -13.06
N VAL A 86 29.47 8.32 -12.12
CA VAL A 86 29.00 8.31 -10.73
C VAL A 86 29.76 9.38 -9.94
N GLU A 87 29.01 10.36 -9.42
CA GLU A 87 29.53 11.39 -8.51
C GLU A 87 28.65 11.40 -7.24
N PHE A 88 29.11 10.70 -6.20
CA PHE A 88 28.34 10.58 -4.95
C PHE A 88 27.93 11.93 -4.39
N GLY A 89 26.66 12.05 -4.04
CA GLY A 89 26.10 13.23 -3.41
C GLY A 89 25.82 14.40 -4.36
N VAL A 90 26.07 14.26 -5.67
CA VAL A 90 25.88 15.34 -6.66
C VAL A 90 24.71 14.99 -7.57
N PRO A 91 23.54 15.67 -7.44
CA PRO A 91 22.44 15.49 -8.37
C PRO A 91 22.84 15.85 -9.81
N SER A 92 22.56 14.99 -10.78
CA SER A 92 22.85 15.24 -12.19
C SER A 92 21.69 14.84 -13.11
N GLU A 93 21.62 15.45 -14.29
CA GLU A 93 20.67 15.07 -15.35
C GLU A 93 20.94 13.65 -15.85
N GLU A 94 22.20 13.25 -15.88
CA GLU A 94 22.65 11.93 -16.32
C GLU A 94 22.18 10.84 -15.35
N SER A 95 22.31 11.06 -14.03
CA SER A 95 21.81 10.13 -13.02
C SER A 95 20.29 9.99 -13.04
N ASP A 96 19.57 11.10 -13.25
CA ASP A 96 18.11 11.08 -13.41
C ASP A 96 17.69 10.34 -14.69
N ALA A 97 18.40 10.54 -15.80
CA ALA A 97 18.11 9.85 -17.06
C ALA A 97 18.33 8.34 -16.93
N ALA A 98 19.37 7.91 -16.25
CA ALA A 98 19.64 6.51 -15.94
C ALA A 98 18.51 5.89 -15.09
N ALA A 99 18.08 6.59 -14.03
CA ALA A 99 16.97 6.16 -13.18
C ALA A 99 15.65 6.03 -13.98
N ARG A 100 15.35 7.00 -14.86
CA ARG A 100 14.17 6.94 -15.74
C ARG A 100 14.21 5.75 -16.71
N LYS A 101 15.40 5.44 -17.31
CA LYS A 101 15.57 4.27 -18.18
C LYS A 101 15.29 2.95 -17.45
N ALA A 102 15.82 2.80 -16.23
CA ALA A 102 15.56 1.63 -15.41
C ALA A 102 14.08 1.45 -15.08
N VAL A 103 13.38 2.54 -14.71
CA VAL A 103 11.93 2.52 -14.44
C VAL A 103 11.14 2.21 -15.70
N ALA A 104 11.51 2.77 -16.86
CA ALA A 104 10.83 2.51 -18.13
C ALA A 104 10.93 1.04 -18.52
N ARG A 105 12.14 0.46 -18.46
CA ARG A 105 12.36 -0.96 -18.74
C ARG A 105 11.61 -1.86 -17.76
N ALA A 106 11.62 -1.55 -16.47
CA ALA A 106 10.85 -2.30 -15.49
C ALA A 106 9.34 -2.27 -15.80
N LYS A 107 8.78 -1.12 -16.21
CA LYS A 107 7.36 -1.02 -16.60
C LYS A 107 7.03 -1.85 -17.84
N GLU A 108 7.91 -1.89 -18.84
CA GLU A 108 7.73 -2.76 -20.01
C GLU A 108 7.71 -4.24 -19.64
N ASP A 109 8.62 -4.66 -18.78
CA ASP A 109 8.72 -6.05 -18.35
C ASP A 109 7.57 -6.44 -17.42
N LEU A 110 7.02 -5.49 -16.64
CA LEU A 110 5.77 -5.69 -15.89
C LEU A 110 4.59 -5.99 -16.81
N GLN A 111 4.45 -5.23 -17.91
CA GLN A 111 3.37 -5.45 -18.88
C GLN A 111 3.46 -6.84 -19.55
N LYS A 112 4.66 -7.41 -19.62
CA LYS A 112 4.91 -8.76 -20.14
C LYS A 112 4.75 -9.84 -19.05
N GLY A 113 4.52 -9.48 -17.78
CA GLY A 113 4.40 -10.41 -16.67
C GLY A 113 5.69 -11.14 -16.31
N LEU A 114 6.85 -10.51 -16.50
CA LEU A 114 8.15 -11.11 -16.28
C LEU A 114 8.58 -11.12 -14.81
N TYR A 115 7.91 -10.34 -13.98
CA TYR A 115 8.06 -10.31 -12.53
C TYR A 115 6.70 -10.02 -11.87
N ASP A 116 6.62 -10.22 -10.56
CA ASP A 116 5.37 -10.17 -9.81
C ASP A 116 5.13 -8.81 -9.15
N VAL A 117 6.18 -8.19 -8.58
CA VAL A 117 6.10 -6.91 -7.84
C VAL A 117 7.29 -6.01 -8.16
N LEU A 118 7.09 -4.69 -8.04
CA LEU A 118 8.10 -3.67 -8.28
C LEU A 118 8.44 -2.92 -6.98
N VAL A 119 9.71 -2.83 -6.67
CA VAL A 119 10.26 -1.96 -5.63
C VAL A 119 11.13 -0.89 -6.29
N GLN A 120 10.84 0.37 -6.02
CA GLN A 120 11.61 1.47 -6.59
C GLN A 120 12.56 2.01 -5.52
N ALA A 121 13.88 1.89 -5.76
CA ALA A 121 14.83 2.58 -4.90
C ALA A 121 14.71 4.10 -5.05
N PRO A 122 15.23 4.88 -4.08
CA PRO A 122 15.02 6.31 -4.02
C PRO A 122 15.54 7.06 -5.25
N MET A 123 14.69 7.95 -5.79
CA MET A 123 15.04 8.85 -6.89
C MET A 123 14.49 10.24 -6.62
N ARG A 124 15.00 11.27 -7.29
CA ARG A 124 14.50 12.63 -7.12
C ARG A 124 13.02 12.75 -7.48
N SER A 125 12.27 13.52 -6.68
CA SER A 125 10.90 13.91 -7.01
C SER A 125 10.91 14.77 -8.29
N GLY A 126 10.02 14.48 -9.23
CA GLY A 126 9.97 15.18 -10.53
C GLY A 126 10.61 14.43 -11.70
N ALA A 127 11.44 13.44 -11.44
CA ALA A 127 11.92 12.54 -12.50
C ALA A 127 10.79 11.64 -13.09
N ASN A 128 9.65 11.61 -12.45
CA ASN A 128 8.44 10.93 -12.92
C ASN A 128 7.28 11.95 -12.93
N PRO A 129 7.03 12.69 -14.05
CA PRO A 129 5.96 13.65 -14.11
C PRO A 129 4.63 12.94 -13.87
N ALA A 130 3.99 13.26 -12.77
CA ALA A 130 2.67 12.77 -12.45
C ALA A 130 1.67 13.34 -13.46
N LYS A 131 1.24 12.53 -14.44
CA LYS A 131 -0.10 12.70 -15.00
C LYS A 131 -1.08 12.62 -13.82
N GLU A 132 -2.19 13.37 -13.86
CA GLU A 132 -3.28 13.22 -12.89
C GLU A 132 -3.56 11.73 -12.66
N ASP A 133 -3.09 11.25 -11.53
CA ASP A 133 -3.01 9.82 -11.28
C ASP A 133 -4.29 9.44 -10.54
N LYS A 134 -5.08 8.59 -11.16
CA LYS A 134 -6.27 8.00 -10.51
C LYS A 134 -5.91 7.15 -9.29
N SER A 135 -4.62 6.93 -9.02
CA SER A 135 -4.14 6.20 -7.85
C SER A 135 -4.13 7.06 -6.59
N LEU A 136 -4.05 6.41 -5.44
CA LEU A 136 -3.82 7.03 -4.13
C LEU A 136 -2.36 6.81 -3.72
N THR A 137 -1.66 7.88 -3.37
CA THR A 137 -0.37 7.76 -2.66
C THR A 137 -0.65 7.41 -1.21
N MET A 138 -0.10 6.30 -0.75
CA MET A 138 -0.16 5.86 0.65
C MET A 138 1.23 5.80 1.25
N MET A 139 1.32 6.23 2.50
CA MET A 139 2.47 6.04 3.37
C MET A 139 2.08 5.03 4.44
N VAL A 140 2.89 4.00 4.64
CA VAL A 140 2.53 2.85 5.49
C VAL A 140 3.68 2.49 6.40
N CYS A 141 3.39 2.33 7.67
CA CYS A 141 4.24 1.67 8.67
C CYS A 141 3.36 0.80 9.57
N ASP A 142 3.94 0.14 10.56
CA ASP A 142 3.21 -0.78 11.44
C ASP A 142 2.06 -0.12 12.20
N HIS A 143 2.21 1.15 12.55
CA HIS A 143 1.30 1.88 13.42
C HIS A 143 0.24 2.68 12.66
N VAL A 144 0.55 3.16 11.47
CA VAL A 144 -0.35 4.07 10.74
C VAL A 144 -0.24 3.91 9.23
N ARG A 145 -1.37 4.08 8.55
CA ARG A 145 -1.48 4.16 7.09
C ARG A 145 -2.10 5.50 6.73
N VAL A 146 -1.37 6.32 5.99
CA VAL A 146 -1.81 7.65 5.58
C VAL A 146 -2.02 7.69 4.08
N GLY A 147 -3.22 8.03 3.65
CA GLY A 147 -3.56 8.29 2.24
C GLY A 147 -3.63 9.80 1.99
N LEU A 148 -3.05 10.25 0.88
CA LEU A 148 -2.96 11.68 0.52
C LEU A 148 -4.00 12.03 -0.55
N VAL A 149 -4.89 12.97 -0.25
CA VAL A 149 -5.90 13.47 -1.21
C VAL A 149 -5.23 14.29 -2.31
N THR A 150 -4.31 15.17 -1.95
CA THR A 150 -3.47 15.93 -2.89
C THR A 150 -1.99 15.69 -2.62
N THR A 151 -1.16 15.78 -3.65
CA THR A 151 0.30 15.60 -3.55
C THR A 151 1.03 16.61 -4.42
N HIS A 152 2.18 17.09 -3.93
CA HIS A 152 3.11 17.95 -4.66
C HIS A 152 2.49 19.27 -5.17
N LEU A 153 1.56 19.83 -4.41
CA LEU A 153 0.94 21.12 -4.71
C LEU A 153 1.51 22.22 -3.79
N PRO A 154 1.70 23.44 -4.32
CA PRO A 154 1.90 24.61 -3.46
C PRO A 154 0.72 24.77 -2.49
N ILE A 155 0.98 25.16 -1.24
CA ILE A 155 -0.07 25.26 -0.19
C ILE A 155 -1.23 26.17 -0.65
N LYS A 156 -0.94 27.25 -1.37
CA LYS A 156 -1.97 28.18 -1.88
C LYS A 156 -2.98 27.53 -2.84
N ASP A 157 -2.59 26.45 -3.51
CA ASP A 157 -3.41 25.76 -4.50
C ASP A 157 -4.17 24.55 -3.90
N VAL A 158 -3.82 24.14 -2.67
CA VAL A 158 -4.44 23.00 -1.99
C VAL A 158 -5.94 23.17 -1.77
N PRO A 159 -6.47 24.31 -1.26
CA PRO A 159 -7.90 24.46 -1.01
C PRO A 159 -8.76 24.29 -2.27
N GLN A 160 -8.25 24.72 -3.42
CA GLN A 160 -8.96 24.57 -4.71
C GLN A 160 -8.86 23.13 -5.25
N ALA A 161 -7.79 22.41 -4.91
CA ALA A 161 -7.57 21.05 -5.35
C ALA A 161 -8.29 20.01 -4.49
N VAL A 162 -8.71 20.35 -3.28
CA VAL A 162 -9.48 19.50 -2.38
C VAL A 162 -10.96 19.68 -2.68
N THR A 163 -11.56 18.68 -3.35
CA THR A 163 -12.98 18.68 -3.72
C THR A 163 -13.69 17.45 -3.18
N VAL A 164 -15.03 17.52 -3.09
CA VAL A 164 -15.85 16.39 -2.65
C VAL A 164 -15.56 15.14 -3.47
N GLU A 165 -15.57 15.25 -4.81
CA GLU A 165 -15.32 14.14 -5.73
C GLU A 165 -13.95 13.53 -5.48
N LYS A 166 -12.92 14.35 -5.30
CA LYS A 166 -11.55 13.87 -5.11
C LYS A 166 -11.39 13.13 -3.79
N ILE A 167 -11.97 13.65 -2.70
CA ILE A 167 -11.98 12.95 -1.40
C ILE A 167 -12.70 11.61 -1.51
N VAL A 168 -13.87 11.58 -2.15
CA VAL A 168 -14.66 10.37 -2.34
C VAL A 168 -13.89 9.34 -3.17
N ASP A 169 -13.34 9.74 -4.30
CA ASP A 169 -12.56 8.82 -5.17
C ASP A 169 -11.34 8.26 -4.44
N LYS A 170 -10.58 9.12 -3.74
CA LYS A 170 -9.41 8.67 -2.97
C LYS A 170 -9.81 7.80 -1.78
N GLY A 171 -10.90 8.11 -1.09
CA GLY A 171 -11.43 7.31 0.01
C GLY A 171 -11.87 5.90 -0.41
N ARG A 172 -12.51 5.77 -1.58
CA ARG A 172 -12.87 4.48 -2.16
C ARG A 172 -11.64 3.64 -2.52
N ILE A 173 -10.63 4.27 -3.13
CA ILE A 173 -9.36 3.59 -3.45
C ILE A 173 -8.68 3.14 -2.15
N PHE A 174 -8.69 3.99 -1.12
CA PHE A 174 -8.10 3.66 0.17
C PHE A 174 -8.79 2.46 0.80
N GLN A 175 -10.13 2.49 0.92
CA GLN A 175 -10.89 1.37 1.45
C GLN A 175 -10.63 0.07 0.67
N ALA A 176 -10.62 0.14 -0.67
CA ALA A 176 -10.37 -1.02 -1.51
C ALA A 176 -8.98 -1.61 -1.28
N SER A 177 -7.96 -0.75 -1.15
CA SER A 177 -6.59 -1.17 -0.84
C SER A 177 -6.48 -1.78 0.57
N LEU A 178 -7.09 -1.15 1.59
CA LEU A 178 -7.10 -1.69 2.95
C LEU A 178 -7.73 -3.09 3.00
N LYS A 179 -8.78 -3.33 2.23
CA LYS A 179 -9.42 -4.65 2.13
C LYS A 179 -8.55 -5.67 1.39
N ARG A 180 -8.07 -5.31 0.22
CA ARG A 180 -7.41 -6.23 -0.71
C ARG A 180 -5.93 -6.41 -0.42
N ASP A 181 -5.21 -5.29 -0.15
CA ASP A 181 -3.76 -5.29 0.03
C ASP A 181 -3.35 -5.55 1.48
N PHE A 182 -4.21 -5.20 2.46
CA PHE A 182 -3.92 -5.32 3.90
C PHE A 182 -4.87 -6.29 4.63
N ARG A 183 -5.84 -6.92 3.94
CA ARG A 183 -6.79 -7.91 4.49
C ARG A 183 -7.64 -7.37 5.64
N ILE A 184 -7.95 -6.08 5.65
CA ILE A 184 -8.80 -5.46 6.66
C ILE A 184 -10.25 -5.48 6.15
N SER A 185 -11.09 -6.35 6.69
CA SER A 185 -12.44 -6.59 6.15
C SER A 185 -13.36 -5.38 6.21
N ASN A 186 -13.32 -4.61 7.31
CA ASN A 186 -14.16 -3.45 7.55
C ASN A 186 -13.33 -2.25 7.99
N PRO A 187 -12.52 -1.67 7.08
CA PRO A 187 -11.59 -0.61 7.45
C PRO A 187 -12.30 0.67 7.87
N ARG A 188 -11.81 1.27 8.95
CA ARG A 188 -12.25 2.54 9.49
C ARG A 188 -11.28 3.64 9.03
N LEU A 189 -11.80 4.64 8.34
CA LEU A 189 -11.03 5.76 7.81
C LEU A 189 -11.25 7.02 8.66
N ALA A 190 -10.19 7.60 9.18
CA ALA A 190 -10.22 8.96 9.71
C ALA A 190 -9.98 9.94 8.56
N VAL A 191 -10.83 10.95 8.43
CA VAL A 191 -10.68 12.04 7.47
C VAL A 191 -10.25 13.29 8.22
N LEU A 192 -9.08 13.84 7.88
CA LEU A 192 -8.59 15.04 8.53
C LEU A 192 -9.28 16.29 7.98
N ALA A 193 -9.42 17.32 8.81
CA ALA A 193 -9.81 18.66 8.40
C ALA A 193 -8.72 19.28 7.53
N LEU A 194 -9.08 20.21 6.65
CA LEU A 194 -8.09 20.97 5.88
C LEU A 194 -7.38 22.00 6.76
N ASN A 195 -8.16 22.66 7.62
CA ASN A 195 -7.73 23.78 8.44
C ASN A 195 -7.48 23.38 9.91
N PRO A 196 -6.66 24.13 10.65
CA PRO A 196 -6.44 23.91 12.08
C PRO A 196 -7.66 24.26 12.96
N GLN A 197 -8.68 24.89 12.37
CA GLN A 197 -9.98 25.14 12.97
C GLN A 197 -11.05 24.82 11.93
N LEU A 198 -12.11 24.15 12.36
CA LEU A 198 -13.22 23.80 11.47
C LEU A 198 -13.90 25.08 10.95
N GLY A 199 -14.11 25.15 9.65
CA GLY A 199 -14.66 26.30 8.95
C GLY A 199 -15.39 25.95 7.66
N THR A 200 -15.35 26.87 6.72
CA THR A 200 -16.14 26.77 5.48
C THR A 200 -15.76 25.56 4.59
N GLU A 201 -14.49 25.22 4.51
CA GLU A 201 -13.99 24.11 3.72
C GLU A 201 -14.46 22.78 4.33
N GLU A 202 -14.46 22.66 5.66
CA GLU A 202 -14.93 21.49 6.36
C GLU A 202 -16.44 21.30 6.19
N GLU A 203 -17.22 22.38 6.31
CA GLU A 203 -18.69 22.35 6.15
C GLU A 203 -19.14 22.08 4.71
N LYS A 204 -18.44 22.68 3.72
CA LYS A 204 -18.88 22.62 2.32
C LYS A 204 -18.22 21.52 1.49
N VAL A 205 -17.09 21.01 1.93
CA VAL A 205 -16.31 20.04 1.13
C VAL A 205 -16.09 18.75 1.93
N ILE A 206 -15.50 18.81 3.13
CA ILE A 206 -15.03 17.60 3.82
C ILE A 206 -16.20 16.84 4.43
N ALA A 207 -17.09 17.50 5.17
CA ALA A 207 -18.27 16.84 5.75
C ALA A 207 -19.19 16.22 4.69
N PRO A 208 -19.55 16.92 3.59
CA PRO A 208 -20.30 16.30 2.50
C PRO A 208 -19.59 15.11 1.83
N ALA A 209 -18.24 15.15 1.73
CA ALA A 209 -17.47 14.02 1.20
C ALA A 209 -17.53 12.80 2.13
N ILE A 210 -17.47 13.01 3.44
CA ILE A 210 -17.63 11.94 4.44
C ILE A 210 -19.04 11.32 4.33
N GLU A 211 -20.09 12.13 4.29
CA GLU A 211 -21.48 11.65 4.11
C GLU A 211 -21.62 10.83 2.82
N GLU A 212 -21.00 11.26 1.74
CA GLU A 212 -21.06 10.54 0.46
C GLU A 212 -20.29 9.21 0.53
N LEU A 213 -19.13 9.18 1.22
CA LEU A 213 -18.37 7.94 1.49
C LEU A 213 -19.22 6.95 2.31
N GLU A 214 -19.91 7.43 3.36
CA GLU A 214 -20.78 6.60 4.19
C GLU A 214 -21.95 6.01 3.39
N LYS A 215 -22.60 6.81 2.52
CA LYS A 215 -23.66 6.33 1.61
C LYS A 215 -23.16 5.23 0.68
N GLN A 216 -21.87 5.27 0.31
CA GLN A 216 -21.20 4.26 -0.53
C GLN A 216 -20.66 3.06 0.28
N GLY A 217 -20.92 3.00 1.60
CA GLY A 217 -20.50 1.90 2.47
C GLY A 217 -19.05 1.95 2.90
N VAL A 218 -18.43 3.13 2.87
CA VAL A 218 -17.11 3.38 3.45
C VAL A 218 -17.28 3.87 4.88
N GLN A 219 -16.65 3.23 5.86
CA GLN A 219 -16.66 3.73 7.24
C GLN A 219 -15.66 4.90 7.36
N ALA A 220 -16.14 6.10 7.08
CA ALA A 220 -15.38 7.34 7.13
C ALA A 220 -15.85 8.19 8.32
N PHE A 221 -14.92 8.74 9.08
CA PHE A 221 -15.18 9.51 10.29
C PHE A 221 -14.39 10.81 10.27
N GLY A 222 -14.98 11.88 10.79
CA GLY A 222 -14.33 13.19 10.86
C GLY A 222 -15.31 14.32 10.56
N PRO A 223 -14.84 15.52 10.16
CA PRO A 223 -13.42 15.88 10.00
C PRO A 223 -12.69 16.02 11.33
N TYR A 224 -11.46 15.51 11.41
CA TYR A 224 -10.60 15.64 12.60
C TYR A 224 -9.53 16.71 12.38
N ILE A 225 -9.33 17.57 13.38
CA ILE A 225 -8.22 18.52 13.39
C ILE A 225 -6.91 17.75 13.55
N ALA A 226 -5.93 18.01 12.67
CA ALA A 226 -4.76 17.14 12.52
C ALA A 226 -3.86 17.09 13.75
N ASP A 227 -3.61 18.24 14.41
CA ASP A 227 -2.77 18.32 15.62
C ASP A 227 -3.40 17.57 16.81
N ASP A 228 -4.71 17.74 17.04
CA ASP A 228 -5.46 16.97 18.03
C ASP A 228 -5.44 15.47 17.72
N PHE A 229 -5.67 15.12 16.46
CA PHE A 229 -5.75 13.72 16.02
C PHE A 229 -4.43 12.98 16.28
N PHE A 230 -3.32 13.54 15.84
CA PHE A 230 -2.02 12.92 16.04
C PHE A 230 -1.50 13.10 17.47
N GLY A 231 -1.73 14.27 18.08
CA GLY A 231 -1.30 14.57 19.46
C GLY A 231 -1.96 13.67 20.51
N GLN A 232 -3.23 13.31 20.30
CA GLN A 232 -3.97 12.39 21.17
C GLN A 232 -3.84 10.92 20.73
N GLN A 233 -3.00 10.63 19.74
CA GLN A 233 -2.76 9.27 19.21
C GLN A 233 -4.04 8.58 18.72
N MET A 234 -5.00 9.33 18.21
CA MET A 234 -6.28 8.79 17.75
C MET A 234 -6.13 7.81 16.57
N TYR A 235 -5.01 7.87 15.84
CA TYR A 235 -4.71 6.98 14.71
C TYR A 235 -4.72 5.48 15.09
N TYR A 236 -4.52 5.12 16.36
CA TYR A 236 -4.65 3.73 16.79
C TYR A 236 -6.09 3.19 16.72
N ASN A 237 -7.08 4.06 16.62
CA ASN A 237 -8.48 3.69 16.52
C ASN A 237 -8.96 3.51 15.07
N PHE A 238 -8.07 3.74 14.09
CA PHE A 238 -8.39 3.72 12.66
C PHE A 238 -7.42 2.85 11.88
N ASP A 239 -7.88 2.31 10.77
CA ASP A 239 -7.08 1.49 9.87
C ASP A 239 -6.36 2.34 8.82
N GLY A 240 -6.87 3.54 8.56
CA GLY A 240 -6.29 4.51 7.64
C GLY A 240 -6.68 5.94 7.97
N VAL A 241 -5.79 6.87 7.65
CA VAL A 241 -5.93 8.31 7.85
C VAL A 241 -5.86 9.00 6.51
N MET A 242 -6.89 9.74 6.13
CA MET A 242 -6.91 10.57 4.93
C MET A 242 -6.45 11.98 5.25
N ALA A 243 -5.27 12.35 4.77
CA ALA A 243 -4.74 13.70 4.87
C ALA A 243 -5.01 14.47 3.58
N MET A 244 -5.34 15.76 3.70
CA MET A 244 -5.72 16.60 2.57
C MET A 244 -4.53 17.00 1.70
N PHE A 245 -3.33 17.12 2.29
CA PHE A 245 -2.11 17.51 1.59
C PHE A 245 -0.85 16.89 2.24
N ASP A 246 0.28 17.02 1.53
CA ASP A 246 1.52 16.33 1.87
C ASP A 246 1.98 16.54 3.33
N ASP A 247 2.23 17.78 3.75
CA ASP A 247 2.83 18.03 5.06
C ASP A 247 1.90 17.61 6.22
N GLN A 248 0.59 17.70 6.02
CA GLN A 248 -0.40 17.27 7.02
C GLN A 248 -0.31 15.76 7.32
N GLY A 249 0.03 14.97 6.31
CA GLY A 249 0.12 13.51 6.43
C GLY A 249 1.54 12.99 6.58
N ILE A 250 2.48 13.50 5.77
CA ILE A 250 3.84 12.97 5.70
C ILE A 250 4.67 13.32 6.93
N VAL A 251 4.54 14.54 7.47
CA VAL A 251 5.32 14.95 8.65
C VAL A 251 5.02 14.09 9.87
N PRO A 252 3.75 13.94 10.31
CA PRO A 252 3.46 13.04 11.43
C PRO A 252 3.78 11.59 11.10
N PHE A 253 3.53 11.13 9.86
CA PHE A 253 3.89 9.79 9.43
C PHE A 253 5.39 9.52 9.63
N LYS A 254 6.27 10.37 9.11
CA LYS A 254 7.72 10.20 9.23
C LYS A 254 8.22 10.23 10.67
N THR A 255 7.54 11.02 11.53
CA THR A 255 7.85 11.03 12.96
C THR A 255 7.51 9.71 13.65
N LEU A 256 6.44 9.04 13.20
CA LEU A 256 5.99 7.76 13.76
C LEU A 256 6.68 6.54 13.13
N ALA A 257 7.00 6.62 11.85
CA ALA A 257 7.54 5.49 11.09
C ALA A 257 9.03 5.22 11.36
N ASN A 258 9.76 6.22 11.83
CA ASN A 258 11.22 6.16 11.96
C ASN A 258 11.86 5.64 10.63
N GLU A 259 12.53 4.47 10.68
CA GLU A 259 13.25 3.86 9.56
C GLU A 259 12.40 2.83 8.77
N TYR A 260 11.15 2.59 9.17
CA TYR A 260 10.32 1.51 8.62
C TYR A 260 9.22 2.00 7.66
N GLY A 261 9.26 3.26 7.28
CA GLY A 261 8.26 3.85 6.39
C GLY A 261 8.35 3.31 4.96
N VAL A 262 7.19 2.98 4.38
CA VAL A 262 7.06 2.56 2.99
C VAL A 262 6.01 3.43 2.30
N LYS A 263 6.35 3.91 1.12
CA LYS A 263 5.43 4.60 0.22
C LYS A 263 4.93 3.64 -0.85
N LEU A 264 3.64 3.64 -1.13
CA LEU A 264 3.05 2.82 -2.18
C LEU A 264 1.99 3.58 -3.00
N LYS A 265 1.64 3.02 -4.15
CA LYS A 265 0.55 3.50 -5.00
C LYS A 265 -0.61 2.50 -4.93
N ALA A 266 -1.73 2.92 -4.33
CA ALA A 266 -2.97 2.14 -4.30
C ALA A 266 -3.88 2.47 -5.49
N GLY A 267 -4.80 1.56 -5.83
CA GLY A 267 -5.75 1.74 -6.94
C GLY A 267 -5.21 1.40 -8.33
N ILE A 268 -4.01 0.84 -8.41
CA ILE A 268 -3.42 0.32 -9.65
C ILE A 268 -3.27 -1.21 -9.58
N SER A 269 -3.26 -1.85 -10.75
CA SER A 269 -3.09 -3.31 -10.85
C SER A 269 -1.71 -3.76 -10.39
N ALA A 270 -0.68 -2.99 -10.74
CA ALA A 270 0.69 -3.26 -10.33
C ALA A 270 0.90 -3.03 -8.83
N ILE A 271 1.69 -3.89 -8.19
CA ILE A 271 2.19 -3.63 -6.85
C ILE A 271 3.51 -2.87 -7.00
N CYS A 272 3.53 -1.64 -6.48
CA CYS A 272 4.71 -0.78 -6.53
C CYS A 272 4.92 -0.12 -5.16
N THR A 273 6.04 -0.47 -4.54
CA THR A 273 6.47 0.09 -3.25
C THR A 273 7.77 0.85 -3.39
N THR A 274 8.02 1.77 -2.47
CA THR A 274 9.22 2.62 -2.45
C THR A 274 9.57 2.88 -0.99
N PRO A 275 10.84 2.85 -0.57
CA PRO A 275 11.26 3.43 0.69
C PRO A 275 10.75 4.86 0.86
N ASP A 276 10.45 5.29 2.06
CA ASP A 276 9.87 6.62 2.31
C ASP A 276 10.89 7.78 2.27
N HIS A 277 12.19 7.43 2.21
CA HIS A 277 13.29 8.41 2.07
C HIS A 277 13.63 8.71 0.61
N GLY A 278 14.34 9.82 0.39
CA GLY A 278 14.89 10.23 -0.90
C GLY A 278 16.27 9.64 -1.19
N PRO A 279 16.93 10.13 -2.25
CA PRO A 279 18.28 9.66 -2.64
C PRO A 279 19.37 9.96 -1.62
N ALA A 280 19.12 10.78 -0.60
CA ALA A 280 20.01 11.09 0.52
C ALA A 280 21.46 11.41 0.09
N PHE A 281 21.57 12.41 -0.77
CA PHE A 281 22.86 12.82 -1.36
C PHE A 281 23.93 13.20 -0.34
N ASP A 282 23.53 13.68 0.82
CA ASP A 282 24.39 14.08 1.93
C ASP A 282 25.19 12.93 2.54
N ILE A 283 24.66 11.70 2.45
CA ILE A 283 25.29 10.48 2.97
C ILE A 283 25.75 9.51 1.87
N ALA A 284 25.47 9.80 0.60
CA ALA A 284 25.83 8.93 -0.51
C ALA A 284 27.35 8.65 -0.57
N GLY A 285 27.71 7.39 -0.75
CA GLY A 285 29.10 6.94 -0.82
C GLY A 285 29.83 6.85 0.53
N LYS A 286 29.15 7.14 1.65
CA LYS A 286 29.77 7.06 2.99
C LYS A 286 29.59 5.70 3.67
N GLY A 287 28.79 4.81 3.12
CA GLY A 287 28.54 3.49 3.69
C GLY A 287 27.69 3.47 4.95
N VAL A 288 26.95 4.56 5.23
CA VAL A 288 26.14 4.74 6.45
C VAL A 288 24.63 4.67 6.21
N ALA A 289 24.20 4.52 4.95
CA ALA A 289 22.78 4.42 4.65
C ALA A 289 22.17 3.14 5.25
N ASP A 290 20.97 3.27 5.83
CA ASP A 290 20.20 2.15 6.39
C ASP A 290 19.33 1.51 5.28
N GLU A 291 19.39 0.20 5.18
CA GLU A 291 18.62 -0.58 4.21
C GLU A 291 17.24 -1.02 4.71
N GLN A 292 16.88 -0.76 5.98
CA GLN A 292 15.65 -1.29 6.58
C GLN A 292 14.40 -0.84 5.84
N SER A 293 14.30 0.44 5.47
CA SER A 293 13.15 0.92 4.71
C SER A 293 13.00 0.21 3.35
N LEU A 294 14.12 -0.14 2.68
CA LEU A 294 14.07 -0.94 1.45
C LEU A 294 13.63 -2.38 1.71
N ARG A 295 14.14 -3.02 2.77
CA ARG A 295 13.70 -4.36 3.17
C ARG A 295 12.21 -4.37 3.46
N HIS A 296 11.70 -3.39 4.21
CA HIS A 296 10.27 -3.24 4.49
C HIS A 296 9.45 -3.01 3.21
N ALA A 297 9.97 -2.24 2.25
CA ALA A 297 9.32 -2.08 0.95
C ALA A 297 9.23 -3.40 0.16
N ILE A 298 10.25 -4.26 0.24
CA ILE A 298 10.25 -5.60 -0.36
C ILE A 298 9.24 -6.51 0.36
N TYR A 299 9.27 -6.58 1.70
CA TYR A 299 8.35 -7.40 2.49
C TYR A 299 6.90 -7.00 2.21
N MET A 300 6.61 -5.70 2.25
CA MET A 300 5.28 -5.18 1.98
C MET A 300 4.80 -5.53 0.55
N ALA A 301 5.66 -5.43 -0.46
CA ALA A 301 5.31 -5.78 -1.83
C ALA A 301 4.95 -7.28 -1.96
N ILE A 302 5.70 -8.15 -1.31
CA ILE A 302 5.46 -9.60 -1.29
C ILE A 302 4.16 -9.92 -0.55
N ASP A 303 3.94 -9.32 0.62
CA ASP A 303 2.73 -9.54 1.40
C ASP A 303 1.48 -9.02 0.69
N MET A 304 1.55 -7.85 0.05
CA MET A 304 0.47 -7.34 -0.79
C MET A 304 0.12 -8.31 -1.93
N LEU A 305 1.13 -8.92 -2.57
CA LEU A 305 0.88 -9.91 -3.62
C LEU A 305 0.12 -11.11 -3.07
N ARG A 306 0.58 -11.68 -1.96
CA ARG A 306 -0.07 -12.82 -1.29
C ARG A 306 -1.49 -12.46 -0.86
N HIS A 307 -1.67 -11.30 -0.25
CA HIS A 307 -2.99 -10.80 0.16
C HIS A 307 -3.94 -10.63 -1.01
N ARG A 308 -3.47 -10.08 -2.16
CA ARG A 308 -4.27 -9.96 -3.38
C ARG A 308 -4.67 -11.34 -3.91
N MET A 309 -3.73 -12.28 -3.97
CA MET A 309 -4.03 -13.64 -4.41
C MET A 309 -5.12 -14.30 -3.53
N ASP A 310 -4.99 -14.18 -2.21
CA ASP A 310 -5.94 -14.74 -1.25
C ASP A 310 -7.31 -14.02 -1.31
N TYR A 311 -7.31 -12.70 -1.56
CA TYR A 311 -8.54 -11.91 -1.67
C TYR A 311 -9.28 -12.21 -2.97
N ASP A 312 -8.56 -12.31 -4.08
CA ASP A 312 -9.13 -12.47 -5.41
C ASP A 312 -9.55 -13.92 -5.70
N ALA A 313 -8.87 -14.94 -5.14
CA ALA A 313 -9.12 -16.35 -5.42
C ALA A 313 -10.59 -16.77 -5.20
N PRO A 314 -11.27 -16.40 -4.10
CA PRO A 314 -12.69 -16.73 -3.91
C PRO A 314 -13.62 -16.01 -4.88
N LEU A 315 -13.17 -14.89 -5.47
CA LEU A 315 -13.98 -14.07 -6.38
C LEU A 315 -13.96 -14.59 -7.82
N VAL A 316 -12.99 -15.44 -8.19
CA VAL A 316 -12.91 -16.03 -9.54
C VAL A 316 -14.08 -16.98 -9.80
N ASN A 317 -14.49 -17.74 -8.78
CA ASN A 317 -15.64 -18.63 -8.88
C ASN A 317 -16.48 -18.52 -7.60
N PRO A 318 -17.23 -17.43 -7.42
CA PRO A 318 -18.02 -17.21 -6.22
C PRO A 318 -19.15 -18.24 -6.15
N LEU A 319 -19.39 -18.76 -4.96
CA LEU A 319 -20.57 -19.59 -4.71
C LEU A 319 -21.81 -18.82 -5.16
N PRO A 320 -22.76 -19.46 -5.87
CA PRO A 320 -24.02 -18.81 -6.21
C PRO A 320 -24.70 -18.34 -4.92
N LYS A 321 -25.17 -17.10 -4.92
CA LYS A 321 -25.98 -16.60 -3.81
C LYS A 321 -27.13 -17.57 -3.64
N LEU A 322 -27.21 -18.24 -2.49
CA LEU A 322 -28.42 -18.96 -2.10
C LEU A 322 -29.57 -17.96 -2.21
N TYR A 323 -30.56 -18.28 -3.04
CA TYR A 323 -31.76 -17.48 -3.17
C TYR A 323 -32.42 -17.41 -1.79
N HIS A 324 -32.29 -16.27 -1.13
CA HIS A 324 -33.11 -16.01 0.04
C HIS A 324 -34.47 -15.60 -0.50
N GLU A 325 -35.43 -16.54 -0.51
CA GLU A 325 -36.80 -16.17 -0.62
C GLU A 325 -37.08 -15.01 0.34
N LYS A 326 -37.59 -13.89 -0.19
CA LYS A 326 -38.14 -12.84 0.68
C LYS A 326 -39.14 -13.54 1.57
N ARG A 327 -38.86 -13.64 2.86
CA ARG A 327 -39.83 -14.13 3.83
C ARG A 327 -41.03 -13.20 3.73
N GLU A 328 -42.11 -13.67 3.17
CA GLU A 328 -43.38 -12.98 3.25
C GLU A 328 -43.78 -12.88 4.72
N ASP A 329 -44.48 -11.82 5.09
CA ASP A 329 -44.91 -11.59 6.49
C ASP A 329 -45.71 -12.78 7.08
N GLY A 330 -46.26 -13.64 6.25
CA GLY A 330 -46.89 -14.90 6.64
C GLY A 330 -45.96 -15.95 7.27
N GLU A 331 -44.64 -15.89 7.02
CA GLU A 331 -43.68 -16.82 7.66
C GLU A 331 -43.38 -16.47 9.12
N LYS A 332 -43.61 -15.23 9.55
CA LYS A 332 -43.53 -14.87 10.97
C LYS A 332 -44.54 -15.61 11.83
N ALA A 333 -45.67 -16.02 11.23
CA ALA A 333 -46.70 -16.81 11.92
C ALA A 333 -46.25 -18.26 12.21
N ARG A 334 -45.28 -18.80 11.50
CA ARG A 334 -44.78 -20.18 11.73
C ARG A 334 -43.97 -20.34 13.00
N PHE A 335 -43.49 -19.27 13.57
CA PHE A 335 -42.79 -19.26 14.86
C PHE A 335 -43.67 -18.82 16.03
N ALA A 336 -44.96 -18.53 15.78
CA ALA A 336 -45.93 -18.34 16.87
C ALA A 336 -46.06 -19.67 17.60
N VAL A 337 -45.70 -19.68 18.87
CA VAL A 337 -45.82 -20.83 19.76
C VAL A 337 -47.23 -21.38 19.64
N ARG A 338 -47.42 -22.61 19.17
CA ARG A 338 -48.72 -23.29 19.20
C ARG A 338 -49.22 -23.23 20.62
N PRO A 339 -50.47 -22.72 20.88
CA PRO A 339 -51.01 -22.72 22.22
C PRO A 339 -51.06 -24.17 22.70
N ILE A 340 -50.50 -24.38 23.88
CA ILE A 340 -50.52 -25.68 24.55
C ILE A 340 -52.02 -26.03 24.71
N GLN A 341 -52.48 -27.04 23.98
CA GLN A 341 -53.82 -27.63 24.22
C GLN A 341 -53.81 -28.17 25.65
N LYS A 342 -54.56 -27.54 26.56
CA LYS A 342 -54.85 -28.09 27.88
C LYS A 342 -55.54 -29.43 27.64
N LYS A 343 -54.87 -30.52 28.06
CA LYS A 343 -55.52 -31.81 28.15
C LYS A 343 -56.76 -31.64 29.08
N SER A 344 -57.92 -31.92 28.55
CA SER A 344 -59.16 -32.05 29.34
C SER A 344 -58.92 -33.18 30.35
N THR A 345 -59.04 -32.86 31.59
CA THR A 345 -59.17 -33.83 32.70
C THR A 345 -60.41 -34.66 32.47
N PRO A 346 -60.38 -36.01 32.63
CA PRO A 346 -61.58 -36.81 32.59
C PRO A 346 -62.47 -36.46 33.80
N GLU A 347 -63.76 -36.17 33.59
CA GLU A 347 -64.78 -36.07 34.64
C GLU A 347 -64.96 -37.48 35.29
N GLU A 348 -64.64 -37.58 36.57
CA GLU A 348 -65.08 -38.70 37.40
C GLU A 348 -66.57 -38.56 37.66
N GLY A 349 -67.34 -39.30 36.89
CA GLY A 349 -68.73 -39.54 37.22
C GLY A 349 -68.86 -40.66 38.29
N GLY A 350 -69.06 -40.25 39.51
CA GLY A 350 -69.39 -41.17 40.61
C GLY A 350 -70.88 -41.12 40.85
N GLU A 351 -71.58 -42.09 40.38
CA GLU A 351 -72.98 -42.40 40.92
C GLU A 351 -72.78 -43.28 42.15
N MET A 352 -73.32 -42.79 43.29
CA MET A 352 -73.58 -43.59 44.46
C MET A 352 -74.97 -44.12 44.32
N GLU A 353 -75.10 -45.42 44.32
CA GLU A 353 -76.32 -46.12 44.56
C GLU A 353 -76.31 -46.75 45.95
N GLU A 354 -77.41 -46.50 46.68
CA GLU A 354 -77.73 -47.02 48.03
C GLU A 354 -77.97 -48.53 48.02
N ALA A 355 -77.45 -49.22 49.04
CA ALA A 355 -78.15 -50.21 49.86
C ALA A 355 -77.24 -50.72 51.01
#